data_9a346170b009dff8751f1af84f4cf1c4
#
_entry.id   9a346170b009dff8751f1af84f4cf1c4
#
_cell.length_a   1.000
_cell.length_b   1.000
_cell.length_c   1.000
_cell.angle_alpha   90.00
_cell.angle_beta   90.00
_cell.angle_gamma   90.00
#
_symmetry.space_group_name_H-M   'P 1'
#
loop_
_entity.id
_entity.type
_entity.pdbx_description
1 polymer ?
#
loop_
_entity_poly.entity_id
_entity_poly.type
_entity_poly.pdbx_seq_one_letter_code
_entity_poly.pdbx_strand_id
1 'polypeptide(L)'
;MSRTRTLLLSAAALLLGARVAVADGGEAGVHLKPGAGRELTSSRCIICHSLEYIPANAPAMDPAAWQKTVQKMRDRFGAPINEEEARTILSYLSANYAGKT
;
A
#
# COMPACT_ATOMS: atom_id res chain seq x y z
N MET A 1 19.85 67.31 10.87
CA MET A 1 20.50 66.02 10.82
C MET A 1 19.45 64.92 10.65
N SER A 2 19.30 64.55 9.46
CA SER A 2 18.38 63.48 9.16
C SER A 2 19.03 62.16 9.47
N ARG A 3 18.55 61.52 10.47
CA ARG A 3 18.92 60.16 10.73
C ARG A 3 17.85 59.28 10.15
N THR A 4 18.03 59.01 8.91
CA THR A 4 17.25 57.94 8.28
C THR A 4 17.68 56.63 8.93
N ARG A 5 16.96 56.26 9.92
CA ARG A 5 17.03 54.88 10.36
C ARG A 5 16.27 54.05 9.35
N THR A 6 16.99 53.60 8.46
CA THR A 6 16.49 52.51 7.63
C THR A 6 16.27 51.33 8.54
N LEU A 7 15.05 51.22 8.97
CA LEU A 7 14.60 49.98 9.53
C LEU A 7 14.60 48.97 8.38
N LEU A 8 15.67 48.24 8.31
CA LEU A 8 15.66 47.02 7.57
C LEU A 8 14.71 46.12 8.29
N LEU A 9 13.48 46.19 7.90
CA LEU A 9 12.55 45.16 8.12
C LEU A 9 13.06 43.98 7.32
N SER A 10 13.88 43.18 7.97
CA SER A 10 14.09 41.84 7.51
C SER A 10 12.75 41.16 7.56
N ALA A 11 12.03 41.24 6.49
CA ALA A 11 10.97 40.34 6.24
C ALA A 11 11.66 38.99 6.17
N ALA A 12 11.76 38.35 7.30
CA ALA A 12 11.99 36.93 7.32
C ALA A 12 10.79 36.33 6.62
N ALA A 13 10.91 36.15 5.34
CA ALA A 13 9.99 35.34 4.62
C ALA A 13 10.14 33.95 5.25
N LEU A 14 9.31 33.69 6.20
CA LEU A 14 9.04 32.36 6.64
C LEU A 14 8.42 31.64 5.45
N LEU A 15 9.27 31.11 4.62
CA LEU A 15 8.88 30.09 3.71
C LEU A 15 8.55 28.87 4.54
N LEU A 16 7.36 28.90 5.08
CA LEU A 16 6.69 27.71 5.47
C LEU A 16 6.47 26.93 4.19
N GLY A 17 7.47 26.13 3.86
CA GLY A 17 7.30 25.10 2.87
C GLY A 17 6.20 24.19 3.40
N ALA A 18 5.00 24.42 2.91
CA ALA A 18 3.94 23.46 3.08
C ALA A 18 4.45 22.17 2.43
N ARG A 19 4.97 21.30 3.23
CA ARG A 19 5.23 19.95 2.78
C ARG A 19 3.86 19.31 2.61
N VAL A 20 3.40 19.33 1.38
CA VAL A 20 2.30 18.47 1.00
C VAL A 20 2.84 17.06 1.12
N ALA A 21 2.42 16.38 2.16
CA ALA A 21 2.62 14.95 2.21
C ALA A 21 1.79 14.38 1.09
N VAL A 22 2.45 14.02 0.01
CA VAL A 22 1.81 13.26 -1.06
C VAL A 22 1.55 11.88 -0.47
N ALA A 23 0.29 11.58 -0.24
CA ALA A 23 -0.11 10.24 0.11
C ALA A 23 0.26 9.30 -1.04
N ASP A 24 1.11 8.34 -0.76
CA ASP A 24 1.55 7.35 -1.74
C ASP A 24 0.35 6.62 -2.33
N GLY A 25 0.16 6.75 -3.66
CA GLY A 25 -0.66 5.86 -4.44
C GLY A 25 -2.14 5.79 -4.10
N GLY A 26 -2.73 6.79 -3.46
CA GLY A 26 -4.16 6.81 -3.18
C GLY A 26 -4.63 5.81 -2.12
N GLU A 27 -3.78 4.88 -1.70
CA GLU A 27 -4.03 3.93 -0.63
C GLU A 27 -3.22 4.32 0.60
N ALA A 28 -3.44 5.52 1.07
CA ALA A 28 -2.72 6.08 2.21
C ALA A 28 -2.81 5.14 3.41
N GLY A 29 -1.67 4.61 3.81
CA GLY A 29 -1.53 3.89 5.06
C GLY A 29 -1.62 2.37 4.98
N VAL A 30 -1.95 1.77 3.85
CA VAL A 30 -1.94 0.32 3.74
C VAL A 30 -0.67 -0.16 3.06
N HIS A 31 0.27 -0.59 3.87
CA HIS A 31 1.48 -1.25 3.42
C HIS A 31 1.45 -2.70 3.86
N LEU A 32 1.57 -3.60 2.90
CA LEU A 32 1.66 -5.02 3.21
C LEU A 32 2.99 -5.33 3.91
N LYS A 33 2.99 -6.39 4.71
CA LYS A 33 4.18 -6.83 5.43
C LYS A 33 5.36 -7.09 4.48
N PRO A 34 6.58 -6.75 4.88
CA PRO A 34 7.76 -7.10 4.08
C PRO A 34 7.87 -8.60 3.87
N GLY A 35 8.30 -8.99 2.70
CA GLY A 35 8.49 -10.39 2.37
C GLY A 35 8.56 -10.62 0.86
N ALA A 36 9.04 -11.78 0.48
CA ALA A 36 9.11 -12.16 -0.93
C ALA A 36 7.70 -12.20 -1.53
N GLY A 37 7.51 -11.48 -2.62
CA GLY A 37 6.21 -11.40 -3.31
C GLY A 37 5.34 -10.21 -2.91
N ARG A 38 5.79 -9.36 -1.99
CA ARG A 38 5.00 -8.21 -1.54
C ARG A 38 4.63 -7.28 -2.68
N GLU A 39 5.59 -6.89 -3.49
CA GLU A 39 5.37 -5.94 -4.59
C GLU A 39 4.39 -6.50 -5.61
N LEU A 40 4.55 -7.75 -5.98
CA LEU A 40 3.64 -8.42 -6.91
C LEU A 40 2.24 -8.52 -6.33
N THR A 41 2.12 -8.96 -5.08
CA THR A 41 0.83 -9.06 -4.40
C THR A 41 0.15 -7.69 -4.33
N SER A 42 0.87 -6.67 -3.92
CA SER A 42 0.34 -5.30 -3.85
C SER A 42 -0.16 -4.81 -5.20
N SER A 43 0.64 -4.99 -6.25
CA SER A 43 0.31 -4.47 -7.59
C SER A 43 -0.87 -5.21 -8.23
N ARG A 44 -1.03 -6.49 -7.97
CA ARG A 44 -2.12 -7.27 -8.56
C ARG A 44 -3.42 -7.15 -7.77
N CYS A 45 -3.34 -7.13 -6.46
CA CYS A 45 -4.54 -7.09 -5.61
C CYS A 45 -5.21 -5.71 -5.62
N ILE A 46 -4.44 -4.62 -5.76
CA ILE A 46 -5.01 -3.27 -5.76
C ILE A 46 -5.85 -2.94 -6.99
N ILE A 47 -5.73 -3.70 -8.06
CA ILE A 47 -6.44 -3.43 -9.31
C ILE A 47 -7.97 -3.43 -9.10
N CYS A 48 -8.48 -4.28 -8.24
CA CYS A 48 -9.91 -4.49 -8.06
C CYS A 48 -10.48 -3.88 -6.79
N HIS A 49 -9.71 -3.81 -5.73
CA HIS A 49 -10.15 -3.26 -4.44
C HIS A 49 -8.96 -2.93 -3.55
N SER A 50 -9.23 -2.33 -2.41
CA SER A 50 -8.21 -1.92 -1.45
C SER A 50 -7.37 -3.09 -0.94
N LEU A 51 -6.08 -2.83 -0.72
CA LEU A 51 -5.17 -3.79 -0.07
C LEU A 51 -5.56 -4.10 1.37
N GLU A 52 -6.38 -3.26 1.99
CA GLU A 52 -6.88 -3.46 3.35
C GLU A 52 -7.66 -4.76 3.52
N TYR A 53 -8.22 -5.27 2.44
CA TYR A 53 -8.88 -6.57 2.43
C TYR A 53 -7.97 -7.67 2.98
N ILE A 54 -6.68 -7.62 2.68
CA ILE A 54 -5.71 -8.65 3.06
C ILE A 54 -5.53 -8.72 4.58
N PRO A 55 -5.08 -7.64 5.26
CA PRO A 55 -4.95 -7.70 6.72
C PRO A 55 -6.29 -7.87 7.43
N ALA A 56 -7.36 -7.31 6.89
CA ALA A 56 -8.68 -7.40 7.51
C ALA A 56 -9.20 -8.84 7.55
N ASN A 57 -8.92 -9.63 6.54
CA ASN A 57 -9.40 -11.02 6.44
C ASN A 57 -8.38 -12.06 6.94
N ALA A 58 -7.13 -11.69 7.10
CA ALA A 58 -6.06 -12.60 7.46
C ALA A 58 -6.37 -13.51 8.66
N PRO A 59 -6.99 -13.02 9.75
CA PRO A 59 -7.28 -13.87 10.89
C PRO A 59 -8.17 -15.06 10.58
N ALA A 60 -9.01 -14.95 9.58
CA ALA A 60 -9.96 -16.00 9.17
C ALA A 60 -9.47 -16.83 7.98
N MET A 61 -8.27 -16.53 7.46
CA MET A 61 -7.79 -17.11 6.20
C MET A 61 -6.61 -18.04 6.45
N ASP A 62 -6.82 -19.32 6.24
CA ASP A 62 -5.71 -20.27 6.14
C ASP A 62 -5.16 -20.28 4.70
N PRO A 63 -4.04 -20.98 4.43
CA PRO A 63 -3.49 -21.06 3.08
C PRO A 63 -4.48 -21.58 2.03
N ALA A 64 -5.31 -22.54 2.39
CA ALA A 64 -6.33 -23.08 1.48
C ALA A 64 -7.39 -22.04 1.14
N ALA A 65 -7.79 -21.21 2.10
CA ALA A 65 -8.74 -20.13 1.88
C ALA A 65 -8.14 -19.05 0.96
N TRP A 66 -6.88 -18.71 1.14
CA TRP A 66 -6.19 -17.80 0.22
C TRP A 66 -6.10 -18.37 -1.19
N GLN A 67 -5.83 -19.65 -1.32
CA GLN A 67 -5.80 -20.32 -2.64
C GLN A 67 -7.15 -20.20 -3.34
N LYS A 68 -8.23 -20.48 -2.65
CA LYS A 68 -9.59 -20.34 -3.20
C LYS A 68 -9.90 -18.89 -3.60
N THR A 69 -9.47 -17.95 -2.80
CA THR A 69 -9.68 -16.52 -3.06
C THR A 69 -8.93 -16.07 -4.31
N VAL A 70 -7.65 -16.40 -4.42
CA VAL A 70 -6.85 -16.06 -5.62
C VAL A 70 -7.43 -16.72 -6.86
N GLN A 71 -7.83 -17.99 -6.76
CA GLN A 71 -8.45 -18.71 -7.87
C GLN A 71 -9.75 -18.03 -8.32
N LYS A 72 -10.57 -17.63 -7.36
CA LYS A 72 -11.82 -16.91 -7.66
C LYS A 72 -11.56 -15.57 -8.34
N MET A 73 -10.58 -14.83 -7.89
CA MET A 73 -10.21 -13.55 -8.52
C MET A 73 -9.81 -13.75 -10.00
N ARG A 74 -9.05 -14.81 -10.27
CA ARG A 74 -8.64 -15.15 -11.64
C ARG A 74 -9.80 -15.62 -12.50
N ASP A 75 -10.59 -16.55 -12.00
CA ASP A 75 -11.59 -17.26 -12.80
C ASP A 75 -12.88 -16.46 -12.98
N ARG A 76 -13.31 -15.75 -11.95
CA ARG A 76 -14.59 -15.05 -11.96
C ARG A 76 -14.49 -13.56 -12.22
N PHE A 77 -13.40 -12.96 -11.78
CA PHE A 77 -13.22 -11.51 -11.89
C PHE A 77 -12.12 -11.09 -12.87
N GLY A 78 -11.52 -12.06 -13.54
CA GLY A 78 -10.55 -11.78 -14.58
C GLY A 78 -9.28 -11.10 -14.13
N ALA A 79 -8.86 -11.34 -12.88
CA ALA A 79 -7.64 -10.77 -12.38
C ALA A 79 -6.44 -11.12 -13.27
N PRO A 80 -5.60 -10.13 -13.67
CA PRO A 80 -4.49 -10.36 -14.58
C PRO A 80 -3.30 -11.01 -13.86
N ILE A 81 -3.48 -12.24 -13.44
CA ILE A 81 -2.53 -13.03 -12.66
C ILE A 81 -2.30 -14.36 -13.38
N ASN A 82 -1.08 -14.61 -13.83
CA ASN A 82 -0.73 -15.89 -14.45
C ASN A 82 -0.43 -16.95 -13.37
N GLU A 83 -0.19 -18.18 -13.79
CA GLU A 83 0.03 -19.31 -12.87
C GLU A 83 1.25 -19.11 -11.96
N GLU A 84 2.34 -18.60 -12.49
CA GLU A 84 3.55 -18.34 -11.71
C GLU A 84 3.32 -17.22 -10.70
N GLU A 85 2.67 -16.16 -11.13
CA GLU A 85 2.31 -15.05 -10.25
C GLU A 85 1.36 -15.50 -9.15
N ALA A 86 0.41 -16.36 -9.47
CA ALA A 86 -0.50 -16.92 -8.47
C ALA A 86 0.26 -17.70 -7.40
N ARG A 87 1.23 -18.49 -7.77
CA ARG A 87 2.07 -19.23 -6.81
C ARG A 87 2.86 -18.29 -5.90
N THR A 88 3.44 -17.24 -6.46
CA THR A 88 4.18 -16.23 -5.71
C THR A 88 3.29 -15.50 -4.72
N ILE A 89 2.11 -15.07 -5.17
CA ILE A 89 1.13 -14.40 -4.33
C ILE A 89 0.66 -15.30 -3.19
N LEU A 90 0.36 -16.55 -3.49
CA LEU A 90 -0.08 -17.52 -2.47
C LEU A 90 1.00 -17.81 -1.44
N SER A 91 2.24 -17.94 -1.87
CA SER A 91 3.36 -18.11 -0.96
C SER A 91 3.52 -16.92 -0.03
N TYR A 92 3.39 -15.71 -0.57
CA TYR A 92 3.45 -14.48 0.21
C TYR A 92 2.31 -14.38 1.23
N LEU A 93 1.08 -14.61 0.80
CA LEU A 93 -0.10 -14.56 1.68
C LEU A 93 -0.03 -15.63 2.76
N SER A 94 0.37 -16.82 2.41
CA SER A 94 0.51 -17.94 3.37
C SER A 94 1.58 -17.67 4.43
N ALA A 95 2.68 -17.03 4.04
CA ALA A 95 3.77 -16.74 4.96
C ALA A 95 3.46 -15.55 5.88
N ASN A 96 2.69 -14.56 5.42
CA ASN A 96 2.56 -13.27 6.11
C ASN A 96 1.14 -12.99 6.63
N TYR A 97 0.13 -13.62 6.04
CA TYR A 97 -1.28 -13.30 6.31
C TYR A 97 -2.16 -14.51 6.51
N ALA A 98 -1.60 -15.64 6.88
CA ALA A 98 -2.39 -16.80 7.24
C ALA A 98 -2.75 -16.73 8.71
N GLY A 99 -4.04 -16.82 8.99
CA GLY A 99 -4.54 -16.96 10.35
C GLY A 99 -4.28 -18.36 10.88
N LYS A 100 -4.31 -18.49 12.19
CA LYS A 100 -4.26 -19.79 12.84
C LYS A 100 -5.63 -20.46 12.69
N THR A 101 -5.61 -21.60 12.11
CA THR A 101 -6.76 -22.51 12.11
C THR A 101 -6.85 -23.24 13.45
#